data_aba405fc42d97415d719b5a7ebe94e4e
#
_entry.id   aba405fc42d97415d719b5a7ebe94e4e
#
_cell.length_a   1.000
_cell.length_b   1.000
_cell.length_c   1.000
_cell.angle_alpha   90.00
_cell.angle_beta   90.00
_cell.angle_gamma   90.00
#
_symmetry.space_group_name_H-M   'P 1'
#
loop_
_entity.id
_entity.type
_entity.pdbx_description
1 polymer ?
#
loop_
_entity_poly.entity_id
_entity_poly.type
_entity_poly.pdbx_seq_one_letter_code
_entity_poly.pdbx_strand_id
1 'polypeptide(L)'
;MSLQNLTRFPRLELIGAPTPLEYLPRLSDHLGREIFIKRDDTTPLAMGGNKLRKLEFLAADALREGADTLITAGAIQSNHVRQTAAVAAKLGLHCVALLENPIGTRAENYLSNGNRLLLDLFNTQVEMCDAPVSYTHLT
;
A
#
# COMPACT_ATOMS: atom_id res chain seq x y z
N MET A 1 2.31 -11.80 21.25
CA MET A 1 1.82 -12.78 20.24
C MET A 1 3.03 -13.43 19.59
N SER A 2 3.06 -14.76 19.53
CA SER A 2 4.15 -15.48 18.84
C SER A 2 3.99 -15.30 17.32
N LEU A 3 5.10 -15.07 16.59
CA LEU A 3 5.15 -15.03 15.12
C LEU A 3 4.60 -16.32 14.48
N GLN A 4 4.57 -17.42 15.22
CA GLN A 4 3.99 -18.71 14.79
C GLN A 4 2.51 -18.62 14.39
N ASN A 5 1.77 -17.60 14.87
CA ASN A 5 0.37 -17.42 14.45
C ASN A 5 0.22 -16.87 13.03
N LEU A 6 1.24 -16.21 12.46
CA LEU A 6 1.18 -15.68 11.09
C LEU A 6 1.30 -16.78 10.02
N THR A 7 1.98 -17.90 10.33
CA THR A 7 2.12 -19.02 9.39
C THR A 7 0.82 -19.79 9.13
N ARG A 8 -0.23 -19.49 9.89
CA ARG A 8 -1.57 -20.09 9.71
C ARG A 8 -2.39 -19.41 8.60
N PHE A 9 -1.97 -18.24 8.17
CA PHE A 9 -2.67 -17.47 7.13
C PHE A 9 -2.00 -17.70 5.77
N PRO A 10 -2.78 -17.79 4.69
CA PRO A 10 -2.23 -17.81 3.35
C PRO A 10 -1.44 -16.54 3.11
N ARG A 11 -0.32 -16.66 2.40
CA ARG A 11 0.56 -15.53 2.11
C ARG A 11 1.16 -15.67 0.72
N LEU A 12 1.11 -14.59 -0.06
CA LEU A 12 1.86 -14.47 -1.31
C LEU A 12 3.28 -13.97 -1.02
N GLU A 13 4.23 -14.37 -1.82
CA GLU A 13 5.59 -13.86 -1.74
C GLU A 13 5.76 -12.68 -2.72
N LEU A 14 5.49 -11.47 -2.25
CA LEU A 14 5.60 -10.25 -3.05
C LEU A 14 6.85 -9.43 -2.70
N ILE A 15 7.41 -9.62 -1.51
CA ILE A 15 8.61 -8.90 -1.02
C ILE A 15 9.89 -9.66 -1.35
N GLY A 16 9.87 -10.98 -1.30
CA GLY A 16 10.99 -11.87 -1.68
C GLY A 16 12.10 -11.98 -0.64
N ALA A 17 12.54 -10.89 -0.02
CA ALA A 17 13.61 -10.88 0.97
C ALA A 17 13.33 -9.88 2.11
N PRO A 18 13.95 -10.08 3.29
CA PRO A 18 13.87 -9.10 4.37
C PRO A 18 14.42 -7.74 3.92
N THR A 19 13.67 -6.66 4.17
CA THR A 19 14.16 -5.30 3.94
C THR A 19 15.25 -4.95 4.96
N PRO A 20 16.23 -4.09 4.61
CA PRO A 20 17.31 -3.70 5.52
C PRO A 20 16.82 -3.09 6.83
N LEU A 21 17.58 -3.29 7.87
CA LEU A 21 17.51 -2.56 9.13
C LEU A 21 18.80 -1.76 9.26
N GLU A 22 18.73 -0.43 9.09
CA GLU A 22 19.88 0.45 9.05
C GLU A 22 20.01 1.24 10.35
N TYR A 23 21.23 1.30 10.90
CA TYR A 23 21.54 2.16 12.04
C TYR A 23 21.70 3.61 11.57
N LEU A 24 21.16 4.55 12.33
CA LEU A 24 21.21 5.99 12.03
C LEU A 24 22.15 6.71 13.03
N PRO A 25 23.48 6.75 12.81
CA PRO A 25 24.42 7.20 13.80
C PRO A 25 24.19 8.66 14.24
N ARG A 26 24.04 9.58 13.29
CA ARG A 26 23.86 11.02 13.61
C ARG A 26 22.58 11.29 14.40
N LEU A 27 21.49 10.58 14.08
CA LEU A 27 20.24 10.73 14.82
C LEU A 27 20.33 10.08 16.20
N SER A 28 21.03 8.95 16.29
CA SER A 28 21.30 8.26 17.55
C SER A 28 22.11 9.13 18.51
N ASP A 29 23.19 9.75 18.02
CA ASP A 29 24.01 10.66 18.79
C ASP A 29 23.21 11.87 19.28
N HIS A 30 22.40 12.47 18.39
CA HIS A 30 21.55 13.62 18.73
C HIS A 30 20.52 13.30 19.82
N LEU A 31 19.93 12.10 19.78
CA LEU A 31 18.88 11.67 20.71
C LEU A 31 19.42 10.92 21.94
N GLY A 32 20.71 10.58 21.96
CA GLY A 32 21.30 9.77 23.03
C GLY A 32 20.72 8.36 23.14
N ARG A 33 20.26 7.78 22.03
CA ARG A 33 19.68 6.43 21.93
C ARG A 33 20.02 5.81 20.60
N GLU A 34 20.16 4.49 20.56
CA GLU A 34 20.32 3.76 19.30
C GLU A 34 19.02 3.79 18.48
N ILE A 35 19.08 4.40 17.31
CA ILE A 35 17.96 4.52 16.38
C ILE A 35 18.26 3.73 15.10
N PHE A 36 17.32 2.87 14.73
CA PHE A 36 17.36 2.09 13.51
C PHE A 36 16.15 2.40 12.64
N ILE A 37 16.33 2.37 11.33
CA ILE A 37 15.24 2.46 10.36
C ILE A 37 15.04 1.13 9.65
N LYS A 38 13.81 0.62 9.67
CA LYS A 38 13.39 -0.51 8.84
C LYS A 38 13.01 0.00 7.47
N ARG A 39 13.78 -0.38 6.45
CA ARG A 39 13.69 0.16 5.09
C ARG A 39 12.56 -0.48 4.28
N ASP A 40 11.32 -0.34 4.74
CA ASP A 40 10.13 -0.83 3.99
C ASP A 40 9.77 0.04 2.78
N ASP A 41 10.40 1.19 2.65
CA ASP A 41 10.41 2.00 1.43
C ASP A 41 11.08 1.29 0.25
N THR A 42 11.96 0.31 0.50
CA THR A 42 12.69 -0.43 -0.54
C THR A 42 12.03 -1.74 -0.96
N THR A 43 10.79 -2.01 -0.57
CA THR A 43 10.07 -3.18 -1.08
C THR A 43 9.92 -3.12 -2.60
N PRO A 44 9.97 -4.27 -3.33
CA PRO A 44 10.26 -4.26 -4.77
C PRO A 44 9.10 -3.81 -5.67
N LEU A 45 7.85 -3.76 -5.17
CA LEU A 45 6.69 -3.51 -6.02
C LEU A 45 6.28 -2.03 -6.02
N ALA A 46 6.12 -1.46 -7.21
CA ALA A 46 5.55 -0.15 -7.46
C ALA A 46 6.18 0.97 -6.59
N MET A 47 7.49 1.14 -6.71
CA MET A 47 8.28 2.14 -5.99
C MET A 47 8.34 1.96 -4.47
N GLY A 48 8.08 0.77 -3.98
CA GLY A 48 8.23 0.42 -2.58
C GLY A 48 7.14 0.93 -1.64
N GLY A 49 7.26 0.54 -0.39
CA GLY A 49 6.36 0.95 0.69
C GLY A 49 5.92 -0.21 1.59
N ASN A 50 5.61 0.12 2.83
CA ASN A 50 5.29 -0.84 3.87
C ASN A 50 3.92 -1.56 3.70
N LYS A 51 3.06 -1.06 2.82
CA LYS A 51 1.71 -1.63 2.65
C LYS A 51 1.76 -3.00 1.98
N LEU A 52 2.85 -3.30 1.27
CA LEU A 52 3.05 -4.61 0.65
C LEU A 52 3.05 -5.75 1.68
N ARG A 53 3.52 -5.50 2.91
CA ARG A 53 3.49 -6.51 4.00
C ARG A 53 2.09 -7.03 4.30
N LYS A 54 1.10 -6.16 4.39
CA LYS A 54 -0.28 -6.59 4.63
C LYS A 54 -0.92 -7.15 3.35
N LEU A 55 -0.53 -6.63 2.19
CA LEU A 55 -1.09 -7.06 0.90
C LEU A 55 -0.67 -8.49 0.55
N GLU A 56 0.48 -8.98 1.02
CA GLU A 56 0.85 -10.40 0.89
C GLU A 56 -0.22 -11.33 1.48
N PHE A 57 -0.85 -10.94 2.59
CA PHE A 57 -1.91 -11.71 3.25
C PHE A 57 -3.28 -11.41 2.67
N LEU A 58 -3.63 -10.15 2.50
CA LEU A 58 -4.94 -9.73 2.00
C LEU A 58 -5.21 -10.23 0.58
N ALA A 59 -4.20 -10.14 -0.30
CA ALA A 59 -4.34 -10.63 -1.67
C ALA A 59 -4.36 -12.16 -1.73
N ALA A 60 -3.63 -12.85 -0.86
CA ALA A 60 -3.71 -14.31 -0.74
C ALA A 60 -5.10 -14.77 -0.31
N ASP A 61 -5.71 -14.04 0.63
CA ASP A 61 -7.07 -14.29 1.10
C ASP A 61 -8.10 -14.04 0.01
N ALA A 62 -8.00 -12.91 -0.69
CA ALA A 62 -8.86 -12.59 -1.83
C ALA A 62 -8.82 -13.67 -2.94
N LEU A 63 -7.63 -14.16 -3.29
CA LEU A 63 -7.48 -15.24 -4.27
C LEU A 63 -8.11 -16.55 -3.77
N ARG A 64 -7.96 -16.87 -2.49
CA ARG A 64 -8.59 -18.05 -1.88
C ARG A 64 -10.12 -17.99 -1.95
N GLU A 65 -10.69 -16.81 -1.77
CA GLU A 65 -12.13 -16.58 -1.86
C GLU A 65 -12.63 -16.46 -3.32
N GLY A 66 -11.73 -16.57 -4.32
CA GLY A 66 -12.08 -16.50 -5.74
C GLY A 66 -12.37 -15.09 -6.24
N ALA A 67 -11.85 -14.06 -5.57
CA ALA A 67 -12.04 -12.68 -6.00
C ALA A 67 -11.37 -12.42 -7.36
N ASP A 68 -12.03 -11.69 -8.24
CA ASP A 68 -11.52 -11.18 -9.51
C ASP A 68 -11.20 -9.68 -9.47
N THR A 69 -11.63 -9.01 -8.42
CA THR A 69 -11.55 -7.56 -8.25
C THR A 69 -11.11 -7.19 -6.83
N LEU A 70 -10.18 -6.26 -6.71
CA LEU A 70 -9.81 -5.62 -5.44
C LEU A 70 -10.39 -4.21 -5.39
N ILE A 71 -11.14 -3.91 -4.33
CA ILE A 71 -11.66 -2.57 -4.07
C ILE A 71 -10.86 -1.95 -2.91
N THR A 72 -10.41 -0.73 -3.09
CA THR A 72 -9.63 -0.02 -2.07
C THR A 72 -10.02 1.45 -1.99
N ALA A 73 -9.77 2.09 -0.85
CA ALA A 73 -10.09 3.49 -0.64
C ALA A 73 -8.92 4.26 -0.03
N GLY A 74 -8.87 5.55 -0.30
CA GLY A 74 -7.87 6.46 0.31
C GLY A 74 -7.77 7.81 -0.39
N ALA A 75 -6.85 8.65 0.11
CA ALA A 75 -6.56 9.92 -0.54
C ALA A 75 -5.93 9.73 -1.93
N ILE A 76 -6.04 10.74 -2.80
CA ILE A 76 -5.49 10.74 -4.17
C ILE A 76 -4.03 10.28 -4.20
N GLN A 77 -3.20 10.71 -3.23
CA GLN A 77 -1.78 10.35 -3.14
C GLN A 77 -1.50 9.21 -2.15
N SER A 78 -2.49 8.31 -1.92
CA SER A 78 -2.34 7.20 -0.98
C SER A 78 -1.33 6.15 -1.47
N ASN A 79 -0.30 5.87 -0.66
CA ASN A 79 0.63 4.76 -0.88
C ASN A 79 -0.06 3.39 -0.78
N HIS A 80 -1.13 3.30 0.04
CA HIS A 80 -1.90 2.06 0.16
C HIS A 80 -2.64 1.75 -1.13
N VAL A 81 -3.37 2.72 -1.66
CA VAL A 81 -4.13 2.56 -2.92
C VAL A 81 -3.19 2.20 -4.07
N ARG A 82 -2.07 2.93 -4.22
CA ARG A 82 -1.06 2.63 -5.24
C ARG A 82 -0.56 1.19 -5.15
N GLN A 83 -0.17 0.72 -3.95
CA GLN A 83 0.35 -0.64 -3.80
C GLN A 83 -0.73 -1.71 -3.97
N THR A 84 -1.98 -1.44 -3.59
CA THR A 84 -3.10 -2.35 -3.87
C THR A 84 -3.33 -2.48 -5.37
N ALA A 85 -3.35 -1.38 -6.10
CA ALA A 85 -3.48 -1.37 -7.56
C ALA A 85 -2.34 -2.16 -8.24
N ALA A 86 -1.11 -1.97 -7.78
CA ALA A 86 0.05 -2.71 -8.30
C ALA A 86 -0.04 -4.22 -8.03
N VAL A 87 -0.53 -4.61 -6.86
CA VAL A 87 -0.76 -6.03 -6.52
C VAL A 87 -1.85 -6.61 -7.41
N ALA A 88 -2.96 -5.91 -7.60
CA ALA A 88 -4.03 -6.34 -8.49
C ALA A 88 -3.50 -6.54 -9.93
N ALA A 89 -2.80 -5.56 -10.47
CA ALA A 89 -2.20 -5.65 -11.81
C ALA A 89 -1.22 -6.84 -11.94
N LYS A 90 -0.37 -7.06 -10.91
CA LYS A 90 0.57 -8.20 -10.88
C LYS A 90 -0.14 -9.56 -10.88
N LEU A 91 -1.30 -9.66 -10.24
CA LEU A 91 -2.07 -10.89 -10.09
C LEU A 91 -3.11 -11.08 -11.20
N GLY A 92 -3.26 -10.14 -12.13
CA GLY A 92 -4.28 -10.18 -13.17
C GLY A 92 -5.68 -9.93 -12.68
N LEU A 93 -5.85 -9.24 -11.54
CA LEU A 93 -7.12 -8.85 -10.97
C LEU A 93 -7.52 -7.45 -11.42
N HIS A 94 -8.81 -7.17 -11.46
CA HIS A 94 -9.32 -5.81 -11.57
C HIS A 94 -9.05 -5.02 -10.28
N CYS A 95 -8.91 -3.70 -10.40
CA CYS A 95 -8.80 -2.83 -9.24
C CYS A 95 -9.73 -1.62 -9.36
N VAL A 96 -10.49 -1.36 -8.31
CA VAL A 96 -11.32 -0.16 -8.16
C VAL A 96 -10.79 0.65 -6.98
N ALA A 97 -10.44 1.90 -7.22
CA ALA A 97 -9.94 2.83 -6.22
C ALA A 97 -10.94 3.95 -5.95
N LEU A 98 -11.47 3.99 -4.74
CA LEU A 98 -12.30 5.08 -4.24
C LEU A 98 -11.40 6.15 -3.66
N LEU A 99 -11.29 7.31 -4.33
CA LEU A 99 -10.35 8.36 -3.95
C LEU A 99 -11.07 9.57 -3.36
N GLU A 100 -10.44 10.15 -2.35
CA GLU A 100 -10.85 11.43 -1.77
C GLU A 100 -9.76 12.49 -1.89
N ASN A 101 -10.16 13.76 -1.90
CA ASN A 101 -9.26 14.90 -1.86
C ASN A 101 -9.37 15.59 -0.47
N PRO A 102 -8.74 15.04 0.58
CA PRO A 102 -8.96 15.49 1.96
C PRO A 102 -8.42 16.89 2.23
N ILE A 103 -7.51 17.39 1.39
CA ILE A 103 -6.92 18.73 1.51
C ILE A 103 -7.61 19.75 0.61
N GLY A 104 -8.58 19.33 -0.21
CA GLY A 104 -9.35 20.21 -1.10
C GLY A 104 -8.51 20.98 -2.13
N THR A 105 -7.27 20.52 -2.41
CA THR A 105 -6.37 21.22 -3.34
C THR A 105 -6.83 21.09 -4.79
N ARG A 106 -6.56 22.14 -5.59
CA ARG A 106 -6.72 22.14 -7.05
C ARG A 106 -5.39 22.08 -7.80
N ALA A 107 -4.30 21.84 -7.10
CA ALA A 107 -2.98 21.73 -7.70
C ALA A 107 -2.93 20.52 -8.64
N GLU A 108 -2.68 20.75 -9.91
CA GLU A 108 -2.70 19.72 -10.97
C GLU A 108 -1.74 18.58 -10.68
N ASN A 109 -0.54 18.87 -10.20
CA ASN A 109 0.45 17.85 -9.85
C ASN A 109 -0.01 16.93 -8.71
N TYR A 110 -0.86 17.40 -7.78
CA TYR A 110 -1.45 16.55 -6.75
C TYR A 110 -2.57 15.67 -7.33
N LEU A 111 -3.34 16.20 -8.26
CA LEU A 111 -4.53 15.54 -8.80
C LEU A 111 -4.21 14.52 -9.89
N SER A 112 -3.07 14.64 -10.59
CA SER A 112 -2.77 13.84 -11.77
C SER A 112 -1.40 13.16 -11.79
N ASN A 113 -0.48 13.51 -10.87
CA ASN A 113 0.89 12.98 -10.84
C ASN A 113 1.14 12.06 -9.62
N GLY A 114 2.37 11.60 -9.46
CA GLY A 114 2.77 10.74 -8.33
C GLY A 114 2.00 9.44 -8.25
N ASN A 115 1.44 9.13 -7.07
CA ASN A 115 0.67 7.90 -6.86
C ASN A 115 -0.56 7.83 -7.78
N ARG A 116 -1.21 8.98 -8.04
CA ARG A 116 -2.39 9.04 -8.92
C ARG A 116 -2.06 8.58 -10.35
N LEU A 117 -0.94 9.05 -10.91
CA LEU A 117 -0.46 8.64 -12.23
C LEU A 117 -0.22 7.12 -12.31
N LEU A 118 0.35 6.54 -11.24
CA LEU A 118 0.60 5.10 -11.20
C LEU A 118 -0.69 4.28 -11.22
N LEU A 119 -1.81 4.79 -10.68
CA LEU A 119 -3.10 4.10 -10.79
C LEU A 119 -3.54 3.96 -12.25
N ASP A 120 -3.35 5.00 -13.06
CA ASP A 120 -3.65 4.95 -14.50
C ASP A 120 -2.76 3.94 -15.23
N LEU A 121 -1.47 3.91 -14.92
CA LEU A 121 -0.51 2.96 -15.50
C LEU A 121 -0.83 1.50 -15.11
N PHE A 122 -1.44 1.27 -13.94
CA PHE A 122 -1.90 -0.06 -13.50
C PHE A 122 -3.31 -0.41 -13.97
N ASN A 123 -3.91 0.42 -14.85
CA ASN A 123 -5.26 0.23 -15.38
C ASN A 123 -6.32 0.11 -14.26
N THR A 124 -6.19 0.94 -13.23
CA THR A 124 -7.11 0.98 -12.09
C THR A 124 -8.31 1.85 -12.43
N GLN A 125 -9.52 1.34 -12.20
CA GLN A 125 -10.73 2.15 -12.24
C GLN A 125 -10.74 3.09 -11.03
N VAL A 126 -10.81 4.40 -11.29
CA VAL A 126 -10.79 5.42 -10.25
C VAL A 126 -12.14 6.10 -10.14
N GLU A 127 -12.69 6.10 -8.92
CA GLU A 127 -13.92 6.80 -8.57
C GLU A 127 -13.59 7.88 -7.53
N MET A 128 -13.95 9.14 -7.83
CA MET A 128 -13.78 10.24 -6.87
C MET A 128 -14.97 10.31 -5.93
N CYS A 129 -14.70 10.35 -4.63
CA CYS A 129 -15.71 10.49 -3.59
C CYS A 129 -15.78 11.94 -3.09
N ASP A 130 -16.98 12.52 -3.05
CA ASP A 130 -17.22 13.88 -2.58
C ASP A 130 -17.19 14.01 -1.05
N ALA A 131 -17.35 12.88 -0.32
CA ALA A 131 -17.32 12.83 1.13
C ALA A 131 -16.12 11.99 1.62
N PRO A 132 -15.61 12.27 2.84
CA PRO A 132 -14.57 11.43 3.42
C PRO A 132 -15.02 9.98 3.47
N VAL A 133 -14.24 9.08 2.89
CA VAL A 133 -14.47 7.65 3.00
C VAL A 133 -14.19 7.24 4.44
N SER A 134 -15.25 7.02 5.22
CA SER A 134 -15.09 6.52 6.59
C SER A 134 -14.63 5.06 6.54
N TYR A 135 -13.41 4.80 6.99
CA TYR A 135 -12.85 3.44 7.08
C TYR A 135 -13.60 2.51 8.04
N THR A 136 -14.61 3.03 8.76
CA THR A 136 -15.41 2.26 9.73
C THR A 136 -16.51 1.43 9.09
N HIS A 137 -16.72 1.52 7.77
CA HIS A 137 -17.82 0.84 7.07
C HIS A 137 -17.35 -0.10 5.94
N LEU A 138 -16.05 -0.38 5.84
CA LEU A 138 -15.51 -1.37 4.91
C LEU A 138 -15.30 -2.71 5.64
N THR A 139 -16.40 -3.33 6.02
CA THR A 139 -16.46 -4.75 6.46
C THR A 139 -17.28 -5.55 5.49
#